data_3b82223acb27a3d48abe901548e6303b
#
_entry.id   3b82223acb27a3d48abe901548e6303b
#
_cell.length_a   1.000
_cell.length_b   1.000
_cell.length_c   1.000
_cell.angle_alpha   90.00
_cell.angle_beta   90.00
_cell.angle_gamma   90.00
#
_symmetry.space_group_name_H-M   'P 1'
#
loop_
_entity.id
_entity.type
_entity.pdbx_description
1 polymer ?
#
loop_
_entity_poly.entity_id
_entity_poly.type
_entity_poly.pdbx_seq_one_letter_code
_entity_poly.pdbx_strand_id
1 'polypeptide(L)'
;MSIVPGYGETAGVALAAHPDVDKIGFTGSTEVGKIIVNAAAGNLKKVMLELGGKSPSVVLPDADLETSIPGVASAIFFNHGQCWCAGSRLYV
;
A
#
# COMPACT_ATOMS: atom_id res chain seq x y z
N MET A 1 -17.02 4.74 16.37
CA MET A 1 -15.98 3.87 15.76
C MET A 1 -15.78 2.69 16.69
N SER A 2 -15.80 1.45 16.15
CA SER A 2 -15.56 0.21 16.92
C SER A 2 -14.18 -0.32 16.56
N ILE A 3 -13.43 -0.79 17.56
CA ILE A 3 -12.12 -1.41 17.40
C ILE A 3 -12.23 -2.87 17.86
N VAL A 4 -11.89 -3.81 16.98
CA VAL A 4 -11.92 -5.25 17.26
C VAL A 4 -10.47 -5.76 17.12
N PRO A 5 -9.74 -5.90 18.24
CA PRO A 5 -8.39 -6.46 18.20
C PRO A 5 -8.43 -7.96 17.95
N GLY A 6 -7.41 -8.47 17.23
CA GLY A 6 -7.29 -9.90 16.93
C GLY A 6 -6.30 -10.17 15.82
N TYR A 7 -6.07 -11.45 15.55
CA TYR A 7 -5.23 -11.86 14.43
C TYR A 7 -5.97 -11.71 13.09
N GLY A 8 -5.22 -11.48 12.02
CA GLY A 8 -5.76 -11.36 10.67
C GLY A 8 -6.55 -12.60 10.23
N GLU A 9 -6.06 -13.78 10.61
CA GLU A 9 -6.65 -15.09 10.28
C GLU A 9 -7.97 -15.38 11.04
N THR A 10 -8.28 -14.60 12.06
CA THR A 10 -9.52 -14.75 12.84
C THR A 10 -10.42 -13.51 12.71
N ALA A 11 -10.10 -12.41 13.39
CA ALA A 11 -10.92 -11.21 13.37
C ALA A 11 -10.95 -10.55 11.98
N GLY A 12 -9.79 -10.50 11.28
CA GLY A 12 -9.69 -9.92 9.94
C GLY A 12 -10.50 -10.69 8.90
N VAL A 13 -10.36 -12.02 8.89
CA VAL A 13 -11.12 -12.90 7.96
C VAL A 13 -12.61 -12.82 8.24
N ALA A 14 -13.02 -12.86 9.51
CA ALA A 14 -14.43 -12.76 9.87
C ALA A 14 -15.06 -11.45 9.37
N LEU A 15 -14.35 -10.34 9.53
CA LEU A 15 -14.81 -9.04 9.04
C LEU A 15 -14.84 -8.99 7.51
N ALA A 16 -13.80 -9.51 6.84
CA ALA A 16 -13.69 -9.52 5.39
C ALA A 16 -14.81 -10.35 4.71
N ALA A 17 -15.20 -11.45 5.33
CA ALA A 17 -16.23 -12.34 4.81
C ALA A 17 -17.66 -11.96 5.23
N HIS A 18 -17.82 -11.03 6.20
CA HIS A 18 -19.14 -10.75 6.79
C HIS A 18 -20.10 -10.16 5.75
N PRO A 19 -21.33 -10.71 5.62
CA PRO A 19 -22.29 -10.27 4.59
C PRO A 19 -22.77 -8.82 4.78
N ASP A 20 -22.82 -8.32 6.01
CA ASP A 20 -23.31 -6.96 6.34
C ASP A 20 -22.19 -5.89 6.25
N VAL A 21 -21.00 -6.26 5.76
CA VAL A 21 -19.93 -5.30 5.50
C VAL A 21 -20.01 -4.87 4.04
N ASP A 22 -20.24 -3.58 3.79
CA ASP A 22 -20.40 -3.01 2.45
C ASP A 22 -19.09 -2.59 1.79
N LYS A 23 -18.04 -2.32 2.59
CA LYS A 23 -16.75 -1.88 2.10
C LYS A 23 -15.60 -2.29 3.02
N ILE A 24 -14.48 -2.69 2.41
CA ILE A 24 -13.22 -2.97 3.11
C ILE A 24 -12.12 -2.08 2.56
N GLY A 25 -11.37 -1.43 3.46
CA GLY A 25 -10.08 -0.85 3.20
C GLY A 25 -9.00 -1.72 3.85
N PHE A 26 -7.96 -2.03 3.10
CA PHE A 26 -6.84 -2.86 3.59
C PHE A 26 -5.50 -2.32 3.11
N THR A 27 -4.55 -2.28 4.03
CA THR A 27 -3.13 -2.01 3.75
C THR A 27 -2.30 -3.19 4.20
N GLY A 28 -1.47 -3.75 3.31
CA GLY A 28 -0.61 -4.89 3.64
C GLY A 28 -0.07 -5.63 2.43
N SER A 29 0.17 -6.94 2.57
CA SER A 29 0.75 -7.74 1.49
C SER A 29 -0.23 -7.99 0.34
N THR A 30 0.32 -8.20 -0.86
CA THR A 30 -0.45 -8.54 -2.06
C THR A 30 -1.20 -9.87 -1.88
N GLU A 31 -0.60 -10.82 -1.18
CA GLU A 31 -1.20 -12.14 -0.90
C GLU A 31 -2.48 -11.99 -0.07
N VAL A 32 -2.42 -11.21 1.01
CA VAL A 32 -3.60 -10.94 1.84
C VAL A 32 -4.63 -10.10 1.08
N GLY A 33 -4.18 -9.14 0.27
CA GLY A 33 -5.07 -8.38 -0.61
C GLY A 33 -5.90 -9.27 -1.53
N LYS A 34 -5.31 -10.29 -2.13
CA LYS A 34 -6.03 -11.29 -2.96
C LYS A 34 -7.06 -12.08 -2.16
N ILE A 35 -6.74 -12.47 -0.92
CA ILE A 35 -7.69 -13.16 -0.02
C ILE A 35 -8.89 -12.25 0.25
N ILE A 36 -8.66 -10.97 0.52
CA ILE A 36 -9.73 -10.00 0.77
C ILE A 36 -10.63 -9.80 -0.45
N VAL A 37 -10.04 -9.70 -1.65
CA VAL A 37 -10.83 -9.60 -2.90
C VAL A 37 -11.71 -10.83 -3.08
N ASN A 38 -11.17 -12.02 -2.86
CA ASN A 38 -11.94 -13.25 -2.96
C ASN A 38 -13.09 -13.30 -1.93
N ALA A 39 -12.84 -12.89 -0.69
CA ALA A 39 -13.86 -12.82 0.34
C ALA A 39 -14.95 -11.78 0.01
N ALA A 40 -14.58 -10.67 -0.61
CA ALA A 40 -15.48 -9.60 -1.01
C ALA A 40 -16.46 -9.99 -2.13
N ALA A 41 -16.11 -10.99 -2.94
CA ALA A 41 -16.95 -11.46 -4.03
C ALA A 41 -18.32 -12.02 -3.56
N GLY A 42 -18.40 -12.52 -2.31
CA GLY A 42 -19.62 -13.15 -1.79
C GLY A 42 -20.83 -12.23 -1.74
N ASN A 43 -20.66 -10.94 -1.46
CA ASN A 43 -21.72 -9.94 -1.44
C ASN A 43 -21.42 -8.71 -2.31
N LEU A 44 -20.38 -8.79 -3.17
CA LEU A 44 -19.94 -7.71 -4.07
C LEU A 44 -19.56 -6.42 -3.31
N LYS A 45 -19.03 -6.56 -2.08
CA LYS A 45 -18.59 -5.41 -1.29
C LYS A 45 -17.46 -4.64 -1.96
N LYS A 46 -17.42 -3.34 -1.76
CA LYS A 46 -16.35 -2.48 -2.28
C LYS A 46 -15.03 -2.78 -1.59
N VAL A 47 -13.94 -2.83 -2.34
CA VAL A 47 -12.59 -3.06 -1.82
C VAL A 47 -11.69 -1.90 -2.20
N MET A 48 -10.92 -1.41 -1.24
CA MET A 48 -9.83 -0.45 -1.45
C MET A 48 -8.55 -1.07 -0.88
N LEU A 49 -7.54 -1.22 -1.73
CA LEU A 49 -6.31 -1.92 -1.37
C LEU A 49 -5.10 -1.00 -1.56
N GLU A 50 -4.28 -0.95 -0.52
CA GLU A 50 -2.94 -0.35 -0.54
C GLU A 50 -1.93 -1.46 -0.28
N LEU A 51 -1.25 -1.91 -1.32
CA LEU A 51 -0.43 -3.10 -1.31
C LEU A 51 1.06 -2.78 -1.48
N GLY A 52 1.89 -3.79 -1.34
CA GLY A 52 3.33 -3.64 -1.48
C GLY A 52 3.76 -3.19 -2.87
N GLY A 53 4.85 -2.45 -2.91
CA GLY A 53 5.46 -1.96 -4.14
C GLY A 53 6.91 -1.56 -3.91
N LYS A 54 7.55 -1.06 -4.97
CA LYS A 54 8.89 -0.48 -4.97
C LYS A 54 8.84 0.78 -5.84
N SER A 55 8.58 1.92 -5.19
CA SER A 55 8.34 3.21 -5.86
C SER A 55 9.52 3.63 -6.73
N PRO A 56 9.33 3.83 -8.05
CA PRO A 56 10.39 4.32 -8.93
C PRO A 56 10.55 5.84 -8.83
N SER A 57 11.79 6.31 -8.86
CA SER A 57 12.16 7.69 -9.19
C SER A 57 12.81 7.68 -10.57
N VAL A 58 12.32 8.50 -11.49
CA VAL A 58 12.83 8.55 -12.87
C VAL A 58 13.40 9.94 -13.12
N VAL A 59 14.65 9.98 -13.54
CA VAL A 59 15.34 11.22 -13.96
C VAL A 59 15.52 11.15 -15.47
N LEU A 60 14.89 12.09 -16.18
CA LEU A 60 14.97 12.14 -17.63
C LEU A 60 16.31 12.75 -18.09
N PRO A 61 16.78 12.46 -19.33
CA PRO A 61 18.09 12.95 -19.82
C PRO A 61 18.23 14.47 -19.86
N ASP A 62 17.14 15.21 -19.95
CA ASP A 62 17.09 16.68 -19.99
C ASP A 62 16.85 17.32 -18.62
N ALA A 63 16.84 16.50 -17.53
CA ALA A 63 16.61 17.01 -16.19
C ALA A 63 17.81 17.83 -15.69
N ASP A 64 17.53 18.91 -14.97
CA ASP A 64 18.54 19.67 -14.23
C ASP A 64 19.07 18.83 -13.06
N LEU A 65 20.33 18.42 -13.11
CA LEU A 65 20.94 17.56 -12.11
C LEU A 65 21.13 18.25 -10.76
N GLU A 66 21.38 19.55 -10.75
CA GLU A 66 21.56 20.32 -9.51
C GLU A 66 20.28 20.27 -8.63
N THR A 67 19.13 20.24 -9.26
CA THR A 67 17.82 20.12 -8.60
C THR A 67 17.43 18.65 -8.39
N SER A 68 17.69 17.78 -9.37
CA SER A 68 17.23 16.39 -9.37
C SER A 68 17.96 15.53 -8.34
N ILE A 69 19.27 15.71 -8.17
CA ILE A 69 20.06 14.91 -7.23
C ILE A 69 19.58 15.10 -5.76
N PRO A 70 19.45 16.32 -5.24
CA PRO A 70 18.88 16.52 -3.91
C PRO A 70 17.44 16.00 -3.78
N GLY A 71 16.62 16.17 -4.82
CA GLY A 71 15.24 15.69 -4.86
C GLY A 71 15.14 14.17 -4.72
N VAL A 72 15.93 13.42 -5.50
CA VAL A 72 15.97 11.95 -5.44
C VAL A 72 16.52 11.47 -4.10
N ALA A 73 17.58 12.11 -3.60
CA ALA A 73 18.14 11.78 -2.28
C ALA A 73 17.10 12.01 -1.18
N SER A 74 16.36 13.10 -1.23
CA SER A 74 15.29 13.39 -0.29
C SER A 74 14.15 12.37 -0.39
N ALA A 75 13.81 11.91 -1.59
CA ALA A 75 12.73 10.94 -1.82
C ALA A 75 12.97 9.59 -1.13
N ILE A 76 14.23 9.17 -0.95
CA ILE A 76 14.55 7.91 -0.26
C ILE A 76 14.97 8.14 1.20
N PHE A 77 15.76 9.17 1.49
CA PHE A 77 16.35 9.36 2.82
C PHE A 77 15.48 10.19 3.78
N PHE A 78 14.38 10.75 3.30
CA PHE A 78 13.42 11.42 4.16
C PHE A 78 13.01 10.52 5.34
N ASN A 79 12.99 11.08 6.54
CA ASN A 79 12.67 10.36 7.76
C ASN A 79 13.48 9.06 7.94
N HIS A 80 14.81 9.13 7.67
CA HIS A 80 15.73 7.98 7.76
C HIS A 80 15.36 6.79 6.86
N GLY A 81 14.68 7.04 5.73
CA GLY A 81 14.17 6.00 4.85
C GLY A 81 12.92 5.26 5.37
N GLN A 82 12.36 5.74 6.47
CA GLN A 82 11.15 5.17 7.07
C GLN A 82 9.87 5.84 6.54
N CYS A 83 9.83 6.07 5.24
CA CYS A 83 8.67 6.60 4.55
C CYS A 83 8.10 5.52 3.63
N TRP A 84 6.85 5.19 3.80
CA TRP A 84 6.23 4.11 3.03
C TRP A 84 6.21 4.36 1.52
N CYS A 85 6.11 5.60 1.10
CA CYS A 85 6.14 6.00 -0.32
C CYS A 85 7.55 6.35 -0.84
N ALA A 86 8.62 6.01 -0.10
CA ALA A 86 9.99 6.36 -0.47
C ALA A 86 10.38 5.83 -1.85
N GLY A 87 11.06 6.65 -2.65
CA GLY A 87 11.56 6.31 -3.98
C GLY A 87 12.72 5.32 -3.93
N SER A 88 12.42 4.04 -3.80
CA SER A 88 13.38 2.97 -3.51
C SER A 88 14.10 2.43 -4.75
N ARG A 89 13.75 2.89 -5.96
CA ARG A 89 14.42 2.56 -7.21
C ARG A 89 14.68 3.83 -8.00
N LEU A 90 15.91 4.04 -8.41
CA LEU A 90 16.30 5.16 -9.27
C LEU A 90 16.57 4.65 -10.69
N TYR A 91 15.97 5.33 -11.65
CA TYR A 91 16.22 5.18 -13.08
C TYR A 91 16.79 6.49 -13.63
N VAL A 92 17.87 6.42 -14.36
CA VAL A 92 18.56 7.53 -15.01
C VAL A 92 18.82 7.21 -16.47
#